data_5d297a2c49924c047d877d5ce99fd94b
#
_entry.id   5d297a2c49924c047d877d5ce99fd94b
#
_cell.length_a   1.000
_cell.length_b   1.000
_cell.length_c   1.000
_cell.angle_alpha   90.00
_cell.angle_beta   90.00
_cell.angle_gamma   90.00
#
_symmetry.space_group_name_H-M   'P 1'
#
loop_
_entity.id
_entity.type
_entity.pdbx_description
1 polymer ?
#
loop_
_entity_poly.entity_id
_entity_poly.type
_entity_poly.pdbx_seq_one_letter_code
_entity_poly.pdbx_strand_id
1 'polypeptide(L)'
;MDSYIAITLFGCFFVLVFIGVPISFSIGIATVASMLLMFPWDIATITVSQRLANGLDNFALLAIPFFIFAGTLMNSGGIAIRLINLAQVMVGRVPGSLGHVNVLANMMFGSISGSAVAAAAAVGGTLNPIQTKQGYDPAFSTAVNVSSCITGLLIPPSNVLIVFSLTAGGVSVASLFMAGYLPGILMGLAVMIVCGIIAKRRGYPLSERATFAQACKAFLDALPSLLLVFIVMGGILGGIFTATEASAIAVVYTFILSVLIYREVKWRHLPKLILESVVTTSIVLLLIGFSVGMSWAMTNADIPYMISDALMGISDNPLIILLLINIVLLIVGIFMDMTPAVLIFTPIFLPIAQELGMDPVHFGIMMVANLCIGLLTPPVGSALFVGCSISGVKIQHLIKPLLPFYAALLVALMMITYIPQISLFIPQLLGLM
;
A
#
# COMPACT_ATOMS: atom_id res chain seq x y z
N MET A 1 -29.48 -19.89 9.42
CA MET A 1 -29.68 -18.44 9.66
C MET A 1 -28.44 -17.67 9.23
N ASP A 2 -27.29 -18.18 9.51
CA ASP A 2 -25.98 -17.53 9.26
C ASP A 2 -25.67 -17.29 7.78
N SER A 3 -26.04 -18.23 6.90
CA SER A 3 -25.91 -18.05 5.44
C SER A 3 -26.73 -16.87 4.89
N TYR A 4 -27.92 -16.61 5.43
CA TYR A 4 -28.72 -15.45 5.02
C TYR A 4 -28.10 -14.13 5.49
N ILE A 5 -27.49 -14.13 6.67
CA ILE A 5 -26.80 -12.97 7.20
C ILE A 5 -25.57 -12.66 6.35
N ALA A 6 -24.77 -13.68 6.00
CA ALA A 6 -23.62 -13.54 5.11
C ALA A 6 -24.02 -13.02 3.73
N ILE A 7 -25.08 -13.60 3.12
CA ILE A 7 -25.58 -13.15 1.81
C ILE A 7 -26.07 -11.71 1.88
N THR A 8 -26.77 -11.33 2.96
CA THR A 8 -27.27 -9.95 3.12
C THR A 8 -26.09 -8.99 3.32
N LEU A 9 -25.10 -9.34 4.14
CA LEU A 9 -23.92 -8.51 4.40
C LEU A 9 -23.12 -8.25 3.11
N PHE A 10 -22.66 -9.30 2.46
CA PHE A 10 -21.84 -9.15 1.24
C PHE A 10 -22.68 -8.74 0.03
N GLY A 11 -23.91 -9.23 -0.11
CA GLY A 11 -24.79 -8.85 -1.21
C GLY A 11 -25.15 -7.36 -1.16
N CYS A 12 -25.58 -6.86 0.01
CA CYS A 12 -25.85 -5.44 0.19
C CYS A 12 -24.59 -4.59 -0.05
N PHE A 13 -23.46 -5.00 0.52
CA PHE A 13 -22.18 -4.32 0.32
C PHE A 13 -21.81 -4.20 -1.16
N PHE A 14 -21.76 -5.31 -1.90
CA PHE A 14 -21.36 -5.27 -3.31
C PHE A 14 -22.38 -4.52 -4.18
N VAL A 15 -23.67 -4.68 -3.94
CA VAL A 15 -24.72 -3.92 -4.66
C VAL A 15 -24.51 -2.42 -4.49
N LEU A 16 -24.29 -1.96 -3.26
CA LEU A 16 -24.06 -0.53 -2.98
C LEU A 16 -22.78 -0.01 -3.64
N VAL A 17 -21.70 -0.78 -3.60
CA VAL A 17 -20.43 -0.42 -4.26
C VAL A 17 -20.63 -0.34 -5.78
N PHE A 18 -21.33 -1.28 -6.41
CA PHE A 18 -21.60 -1.26 -7.86
C PHE A 18 -22.51 -0.11 -8.29
N ILE A 19 -23.41 0.35 -7.43
CA ILE A 19 -24.24 1.55 -7.67
C ILE A 19 -23.41 2.84 -7.50
N GLY A 20 -22.20 2.75 -6.95
CA GLY A 20 -21.29 3.92 -6.77
C GLY A 20 -21.40 4.59 -5.40
N VAL A 21 -21.99 3.94 -4.40
CA VAL A 21 -21.99 4.41 -3.03
C VAL A 21 -20.55 4.32 -2.47
N PRO A 22 -20.03 5.36 -1.78
CA PRO A 22 -18.70 5.29 -1.18
C PRO A 22 -18.55 4.09 -0.26
N ILE A 23 -17.40 3.42 -0.32
CA ILE A 23 -17.15 2.12 0.34
C ILE A 23 -17.42 2.18 1.85
N SER A 24 -17.05 3.27 2.51
CA SER A 24 -17.31 3.46 3.96
C SER A 24 -18.80 3.37 4.31
N PHE A 25 -19.65 4.04 3.55
CA PHE A 25 -21.10 3.98 3.74
C PHE A 25 -21.68 2.62 3.32
N SER A 26 -21.14 2.00 2.27
CA SER A 26 -21.54 0.66 1.85
C SER A 26 -21.29 -0.37 2.94
N ILE A 27 -20.14 -0.30 3.63
CA ILE A 27 -19.84 -1.15 4.80
C ILE A 27 -20.84 -0.88 5.94
N GLY A 28 -21.04 0.39 6.29
CA GLY A 28 -21.94 0.75 7.39
C GLY A 28 -23.38 0.31 7.16
N ILE A 29 -23.93 0.57 5.97
CA ILE A 29 -25.30 0.17 5.60
C ILE A 29 -25.45 -1.35 5.57
N ALA A 30 -24.49 -2.06 4.96
CA ALA A 30 -24.51 -3.53 4.89
C ALA A 30 -24.42 -4.15 6.30
N THR A 31 -23.61 -3.56 7.19
CA THR A 31 -23.51 -3.98 8.59
C THR A 31 -24.85 -3.82 9.31
N VAL A 32 -25.46 -2.64 9.21
CA VAL A 32 -26.78 -2.40 9.84
C VAL A 32 -27.83 -3.35 9.25
N ALA A 33 -27.87 -3.52 7.92
CA ALA A 33 -28.83 -4.39 7.26
C ALA A 33 -28.69 -5.86 7.72
N SER A 34 -27.44 -6.35 7.86
CA SER A 34 -27.20 -7.72 8.35
C SER A 34 -27.56 -7.89 9.82
N MET A 35 -27.26 -6.88 10.65
CA MET A 35 -27.58 -6.92 12.07
C MET A 35 -29.09 -6.86 12.34
N LEU A 36 -29.88 -6.22 11.48
CA LEU A 36 -31.34 -6.22 11.58
C LEU A 36 -31.98 -7.60 11.37
N LEU A 37 -31.26 -8.54 10.77
CA LEU A 37 -31.70 -9.95 10.70
C LEU A 37 -31.46 -10.70 12.01
N MET A 38 -30.52 -10.20 12.85
CA MET A 38 -30.13 -10.83 14.12
C MET A 38 -30.81 -10.19 15.32
N PHE A 39 -31.02 -8.87 15.28
CA PHE A 39 -31.45 -8.06 16.42
C PHE A 39 -32.55 -7.06 16.04
N PRO A 40 -33.42 -6.65 16.99
CA PRO A 40 -34.30 -5.52 16.79
C PRO A 40 -33.56 -4.22 16.46
N TRP A 41 -34.27 -3.28 15.83
CA TRP A 41 -33.70 -2.00 15.35
C TRP A 41 -32.86 -1.27 16.40
N ASP A 42 -33.37 -1.13 17.61
CA ASP A 42 -32.71 -0.38 18.69
C ASP A 42 -31.38 -1.03 19.08
N ILE A 43 -31.35 -2.36 19.22
CA ILE A 43 -30.12 -3.09 19.56
C ILE A 43 -29.12 -3.05 18.40
N ALA A 44 -29.55 -3.25 17.16
CA ALA A 44 -28.70 -3.23 15.98
C ALA A 44 -27.98 -1.87 15.83
N THR A 45 -28.75 -0.77 15.88
CA THR A 45 -28.20 0.59 15.71
C THR A 45 -27.29 1.02 16.86
N ILE A 46 -27.68 0.73 18.11
CA ILE A 46 -26.84 1.02 19.27
C ILE A 46 -25.51 0.23 19.18
N THR A 47 -25.58 -1.06 18.86
CA THR A 47 -24.39 -1.90 18.77
C THR A 47 -23.45 -1.42 17.67
N VAL A 48 -23.95 -1.11 16.46
CA VAL A 48 -23.12 -0.57 15.38
C VAL A 48 -22.46 0.73 15.81
N SER A 49 -23.23 1.64 16.43
CA SER A 49 -22.71 2.94 16.88
C SER A 49 -21.63 2.79 17.96
N GLN A 50 -21.83 1.87 18.92
CA GLN A 50 -20.83 1.57 19.95
C GLN A 50 -19.57 0.95 19.36
N ARG A 51 -19.69 0.01 18.43
CA ARG A 51 -18.55 -0.64 17.79
C ARG A 51 -17.76 0.35 16.93
N LEU A 52 -18.45 1.24 16.22
CA LEU A 52 -17.82 2.33 15.48
C LEU A 52 -17.03 3.25 16.42
N ALA A 53 -17.65 3.72 17.50
CA ALA A 53 -16.99 4.59 18.46
C ALA A 53 -15.78 3.91 19.11
N ASN A 54 -15.94 2.69 19.61
CA ASN A 54 -14.86 1.92 20.23
C ASN A 54 -13.74 1.57 19.23
N GLY A 55 -14.08 1.34 17.97
CA GLY A 55 -13.11 1.09 16.91
C GLY A 55 -12.22 2.30 16.60
N LEU A 56 -12.73 3.51 16.87
CA LEU A 56 -11.98 4.76 16.70
C LEU A 56 -11.22 5.18 17.97
N ASP A 57 -11.55 4.62 19.12
CA ASP A 57 -10.89 4.91 20.40
C ASP A 57 -9.62 4.06 20.58
N ASN A 58 -8.66 4.27 19.68
CA ASN A 58 -7.36 3.62 19.73
C ASN A 58 -6.24 4.64 19.42
N PHE A 59 -5.33 4.83 20.38
CA PHE A 59 -4.23 5.79 20.26
C PHE A 59 -3.33 5.54 19.05
N ALA A 60 -3.14 4.29 18.65
CA ALA A 60 -2.31 3.96 17.48
C ALA A 60 -2.92 4.47 16.16
N LEU A 61 -4.24 4.72 16.10
CA LEU A 61 -4.88 5.33 14.93
C LEU A 61 -4.40 6.76 14.63
N LEU A 62 -3.90 7.47 15.64
CA LEU A 62 -3.32 8.81 15.43
C LEU A 62 -2.09 8.80 14.53
N ALA A 63 -1.42 7.65 14.37
CA ALA A 63 -0.31 7.54 13.43
C ALA A 63 -0.76 7.78 11.97
N ILE A 64 -1.97 7.38 11.62
CA ILE A 64 -2.50 7.46 10.25
C ILE A 64 -2.61 8.92 9.77
N PRO A 65 -3.33 9.84 10.46
CA PRO A 65 -3.43 11.23 10.04
C PRO A 65 -2.07 11.93 9.95
N PHE A 66 -1.18 11.64 10.87
CA PHE A 66 0.15 12.25 10.85
C PHE A 66 0.99 11.74 9.67
N PHE A 67 1.02 10.45 9.39
CA PHE A 67 1.73 9.94 8.21
C PHE A 67 1.08 10.41 6.90
N ILE A 68 -0.25 10.51 6.82
CA ILE A 68 -0.95 11.08 5.65
C ILE A 68 -0.51 12.53 5.44
N PHE A 69 -0.49 13.34 6.49
CA PHE A 69 -0.09 14.74 6.38
C PHE A 69 1.40 14.89 6.05
N ALA A 70 2.27 14.10 6.68
CA ALA A 70 3.68 14.06 6.32
C ALA A 70 3.87 13.71 4.83
N GLY A 71 3.17 12.67 4.33
CA GLY A 71 3.19 12.27 2.92
C GLY A 71 2.70 13.39 1.97
N THR A 72 1.64 14.10 2.34
CA THR A 72 1.11 15.24 1.56
C THR A 72 2.11 16.39 1.49
N LEU A 73 2.76 16.74 2.62
CA LEU A 73 3.83 17.73 2.66
C LEU A 73 5.03 17.32 1.78
N MET A 74 5.41 16.06 1.82
CA MET A 74 6.53 15.53 1.02
C MET A 74 6.25 15.55 -0.47
N ASN A 75 5.03 15.19 -0.86
CA ASN A 75 4.61 15.20 -2.26
C ASN A 75 4.70 16.61 -2.86
N SER A 76 4.37 17.63 -2.07
CA SER A 76 4.42 19.04 -2.48
C SER A 76 5.77 19.71 -2.20
N GLY A 77 6.64 19.08 -1.41
CA GLY A 77 7.88 19.65 -0.87
C GLY A 77 9.13 19.45 -1.73
N GLY A 78 9.00 19.02 -3.00
CA GLY A 78 10.13 18.83 -3.90
C GLY A 78 11.07 17.67 -3.54
N ILE A 79 10.63 16.75 -2.67
CA ILE A 79 11.42 15.59 -2.25
C ILE A 79 11.57 14.60 -3.41
N ALA A 80 10.52 14.40 -4.21
CA ALA A 80 10.53 13.45 -5.32
C ALA A 80 11.67 13.73 -6.31
N ILE A 81 11.89 14.97 -6.71
CA ILE A 81 12.95 15.31 -7.67
C ILE A 81 14.36 15.02 -7.11
N ARG A 82 14.57 15.19 -5.81
CA ARG A 82 15.85 14.90 -5.15
C ARG A 82 16.13 13.40 -5.09
N LEU A 83 15.10 12.60 -4.80
CA LEU A 83 15.19 11.15 -4.83
C LEU A 83 15.38 10.61 -6.25
N ILE A 84 14.72 11.20 -7.25
CA ILE A 84 14.94 10.86 -8.67
C ILE A 84 16.38 11.14 -9.09
N ASN A 85 16.94 12.29 -8.72
CA ASN A 85 18.33 12.62 -9.02
C ASN A 85 19.31 11.66 -8.36
N LEU A 86 19.04 11.27 -7.12
CA LEU A 86 19.82 10.24 -6.42
C LEU A 86 19.70 8.87 -7.11
N ALA A 87 18.48 8.45 -7.44
CA ALA A 87 18.23 7.20 -8.15
C ALA A 87 18.95 7.17 -9.51
N GLN A 88 18.99 8.28 -10.22
CA GLN A 88 19.70 8.40 -11.51
C GLN A 88 21.21 8.15 -11.37
N VAL A 89 21.80 8.64 -10.30
CA VAL A 89 23.22 8.42 -10.00
C VAL A 89 23.49 6.97 -9.57
N MET A 90 22.59 6.39 -8.75
CA MET A 90 22.72 5.02 -8.26
C MET A 90 22.57 3.98 -9.37
N VAL A 91 21.61 4.15 -10.26
CA VAL A 91 21.36 3.23 -11.39
C VAL A 91 22.52 3.25 -12.41
N GLY A 92 23.10 4.41 -12.64
CA GLY A 92 24.25 4.55 -13.52
C GLY A 92 23.95 4.14 -14.97
N ARG A 93 24.92 3.43 -15.61
CA ARG A 93 24.90 3.15 -17.05
C ARG A 93 24.35 1.75 -17.36
N VAL A 94 23.03 1.61 -17.27
CA VAL A 94 22.32 0.35 -17.57
C VAL A 94 21.38 0.58 -18.76
N PRO A 95 21.17 -0.41 -19.65
CA PRO A 95 20.17 -0.30 -20.71
C PRO A 95 18.78 0.03 -20.15
N GLY A 96 18.15 1.08 -20.69
CA GLY A 96 16.86 1.54 -20.14
C GLY A 96 16.98 2.18 -18.75
N SER A 97 18.10 2.86 -18.50
CA SER A 97 18.40 3.46 -17.19
C SER A 97 17.28 4.29 -16.61
N LEU A 98 16.55 5.11 -17.39
CA LEU A 98 15.43 5.89 -16.89
C LEU A 98 14.24 5.02 -16.42
N GLY A 99 14.10 3.81 -16.95
CA GLY A 99 13.11 2.85 -16.41
C GLY A 99 13.53 2.35 -15.03
N HIS A 100 14.81 1.98 -14.86
CA HIS A 100 15.34 1.57 -13.56
C HIS A 100 15.34 2.72 -12.53
N VAL A 101 15.63 3.95 -12.98
CA VAL A 101 15.49 5.16 -12.15
C VAL A 101 14.06 5.33 -11.67
N ASN A 102 13.08 5.11 -12.54
CA ASN A 102 11.67 5.18 -12.18
C ASN A 102 11.34 4.16 -11.07
N VAL A 103 11.80 2.91 -11.21
CA VAL A 103 11.55 1.88 -10.19
C VAL A 103 12.19 2.27 -8.84
N LEU A 104 13.47 2.62 -8.86
CA LEU A 104 14.20 2.97 -7.63
C LEU A 104 13.62 4.22 -6.96
N ALA A 105 13.29 5.25 -7.74
CA ALA A 105 12.66 6.47 -7.24
C ALA A 105 11.28 6.19 -6.63
N ASN A 106 10.47 5.32 -7.25
CA ASN A 106 9.19 4.91 -6.69
C ASN A 106 9.34 4.11 -5.39
N MET A 107 10.32 3.21 -5.30
CA MET A 107 10.64 2.49 -4.06
C MET A 107 10.99 3.46 -2.94
N MET A 108 11.88 4.41 -3.21
CA MET A 108 12.33 5.39 -2.22
C MET A 108 11.23 6.39 -1.86
N PHE A 109 10.55 6.96 -2.85
CA PHE A 109 9.50 7.95 -2.59
C PHE A 109 8.24 7.31 -1.99
N GLY A 110 7.84 6.15 -2.49
CA GLY A 110 6.67 5.40 -2.00
C GLY A 110 6.84 4.99 -0.54
N SER A 111 8.03 4.54 -0.14
CA SER A 111 8.33 4.21 1.26
C SER A 111 8.19 5.41 2.21
N ILE A 112 8.49 6.60 1.73
CA ILE A 112 8.39 7.82 2.53
C ILE A 112 6.94 8.37 2.53
N SER A 113 6.27 8.36 1.37
CA SER A 113 4.92 8.91 1.20
C SER A 113 3.81 7.98 1.69
N GLY A 114 4.07 6.67 1.75
CA GLY A 114 3.09 5.64 2.11
C GLY A 114 1.91 5.52 1.13
N SER A 115 2.03 6.03 -0.10
CA SER A 115 0.96 6.07 -1.10
C SER A 115 1.46 5.74 -2.50
N ALA A 116 0.95 4.66 -3.09
CA ALA A 116 1.25 4.29 -4.48
C ALA A 116 0.79 5.37 -5.47
N VAL A 117 -0.39 5.93 -5.25
CA VAL A 117 -0.95 6.99 -6.10
C VAL A 117 -0.07 8.23 -6.08
N ALA A 118 0.39 8.66 -4.89
CA ALA A 118 1.29 9.79 -4.75
C ALA A 118 2.65 9.52 -5.40
N ALA A 119 3.20 8.30 -5.23
CA ALA A 119 4.45 7.90 -5.86
C ALA A 119 4.32 7.87 -7.40
N ALA A 120 3.28 7.26 -7.93
CA ALA A 120 3.00 7.25 -9.37
C ALA A 120 2.89 8.67 -9.94
N ALA A 121 2.21 9.58 -9.20
CA ALA A 121 2.03 10.96 -9.62
C ALA A 121 3.36 11.76 -9.60
N ALA A 122 4.08 11.72 -8.50
CA ALA A 122 5.29 12.50 -8.32
C ALA A 122 6.44 12.04 -9.22
N VAL A 123 6.71 10.74 -9.22
CA VAL A 123 7.80 10.16 -10.01
C VAL A 123 7.43 10.09 -11.49
N GLY A 124 6.23 9.61 -11.80
CA GLY A 124 5.74 9.52 -13.18
C GLY A 124 5.60 10.89 -13.83
N GLY A 125 5.03 11.87 -13.12
CA GLY A 125 4.88 13.24 -13.60
C GLY A 125 6.23 13.91 -13.96
N THR A 126 7.27 13.56 -13.22
CA THR A 126 8.62 14.08 -13.46
C THR A 126 9.36 13.31 -14.57
N LEU A 127 9.34 11.99 -14.53
CA LEU A 127 10.15 11.15 -15.43
C LEU A 127 9.50 10.90 -16.79
N ASN A 128 8.17 10.82 -16.89
CA ASN A 128 7.49 10.49 -18.13
C ASN A 128 7.81 11.47 -19.30
N PRO A 129 7.80 12.81 -19.08
CA PRO A 129 8.22 13.75 -20.12
C PRO A 129 9.67 13.58 -20.56
N ILE A 130 10.57 13.23 -19.62
CA ILE A 130 12.00 13.02 -19.90
C ILE A 130 12.19 11.72 -20.70
N GLN A 131 11.53 10.64 -20.29
CA GLN A 131 11.55 9.34 -20.97
C GLN A 131 11.03 9.47 -22.41
N THR A 132 9.91 10.17 -22.60
CA THR A 132 9.34 10.39 -23.94
C THR A 132 10.30 11.17 -24.85
N LYS A 133 10.95 12.23 -24.33
CA LYS A 133 11.97 12.99 -25.08
C LYS A 133 13.19 12.15 -25.46
N GLN A 134 13.52 11.14 -24.67
CA GLN A 134 14.63 10.21 -24.94
C GLN A 134 14.21 9.00 -25.80
N GLY A 135 13.00 8.99 -26.36
CA GLY A 135 12.53 7.97 -27.29
C GLY A 135 11.97 6.71 -26.63
N TYR A 136 11.65 6.77 -25.32
CA TYR A 136 10.91 5.67 -24.67
C TYR A 136 9.46 5.67 -25.14
N ASP A 137 8.92 4.47 -25.36
CA ASP A 137 7.48 4.27 -25.60
C ASP A 137 6.69 4.72 -24.36
N PRO A 138 5.76 5.68 -24.50
CA PRO A 138 4.96 6.18 -23.36
C PRO A 138 4.19 5.08 -22.62
N ALA A 139 3.69 4.07 -23.35
CA ALA A 139 2.98 2.95 -22.73
C ALA A 139 3.91 2.07 -21.87
N PHE A 140 5.14 1.83 -22.34
CA PHE A 140 6.16 1.13 -21.56
C PHE A 140 6.57 1.94 -20.33
N SER A 141 6.85 3.24 -20.47
CA SER A 141 7.21 4.13 -19.36
C SER A 141 6.13 4.17 -18.29
N THR A 142 4.87 4.23 -18.71
CA THR A 142 3.71 4.19 -17.81
C THR A 142 3.59 2.83 -17.13
N ALA A 143 3.79 1.72 -17.85
CA ALA A 143 3.77 0.38 -17.26
C ALA A 143 4.83 0.22 -16.18
N VAL A 144 6.05 0.70 -16.40
CA VAL A 144 7.13 0.71 -15.40
C VAL A 144 6.74 1.53 -14.17
N ASN A 145 6.23 2.75 -14.39
CA ASN A 145 5.83 3.64 -13.30
C ASN A 145 4.74 3.04 -12.42
N VAL A 146 3.68 2.53 -13.05
CA VAL A 146 2.53 1.94 -12.35
C VAL A 146 2.93 0.65 -11.62
N SER A 147 3.76 -0.21 -12.24
CA SER A 147 4.21 -1.46 -11.60
C SER A 147 5.18 -1.24 -10.46
N SER A 148 5.92 -0.14 -10.45
CA SER A 148 6.90 0.16 -9.42
C SER A 148 6.35 0.96 -8.25
N CYS A 149 5.34 1.81 -8.45
CA CYS A 149 4.82 2.68 -7.39
C CYS A 149 4.20 1.91 -6.21
N ILE A 150 3.75 0.68 -6.44
CA ILE A 150 3.17 -0.18 -5.40
C ILE A 150 4.22 -0.74 -4.44
N THR A 151 5.47 -0.87 -4.87
CA THR A 151 6.55 -1.46 -4.04
C THR A 151 6.84 -0.63 -2.80
N GLY A 152 6.66 0.69 -2.89
CA GLY A 152 6.82 1.60 -1.77
C GLY A 152 5.80 1.43 -0.65
N LEU A 153 4.65 0.79 -0.92
CA LEU A 153 3.66 0.50 0.14
C LEU A 153 4.08 -0.63 1.08
N LEU A 154 4.96 -1.52 0.63
CA LEU A 154 5.52 -2.58 1.45
C LEU A 154 6.76 -2.10 2.22
N ILE A 155 7.54 -1.20 1.62
CA ILE A 155 8.75 -0.65 2.25
C ILE A 155 8.32 0.39 3.30
N PRO A 156 8.70 0.21 4.59
CA PRO A 156 8.26 1.12 5.64
C PRO A 156 8.88 2.53 5.57
N PRO A 157 8.20 3.51 6.19
CA PRO A 157 6.94 3.40 6.91
C PRO A 157 5.72 3.30 5.99
N SER A 158 4.78 2.40 6.32
CA SER A 158 3.59 2.12 5.51
C SER A 158 2.30 2.26 6.32
N ASN A 159 1.40 3.12 5.86
CA ASN A 159 0.10 3.33 6.51
C ASN A 159 -0.76 2.05 6.52
N VAL A 160 -0.67 1.26 5.45
CA VAL A 160 -1.45 0.04 5.31
C VAL A 160 -1.02 -1.04 6.30
N LEU A 161 0.29 -1.15 6.59
CA LEU A 161 0.80 -2.06 7.61
C LEU A 161 0.35 -1.65 9.01
N ILE A 162 0.18 -0.35 9.30
CA ILE A 162 -0.41 0.12 10.55
C ILE A 162 -1.88 -0.28 10.64
N VAL A 163 -2.64 -0.09 9.57
CA VAL A 163 -4.05 -0.51 9.51
C VAL A 163 -4.17 -2.02 9.72
N PHE A 164 -3.30 -2.81 9.08
CA PHE A 164 -3.26 -4.26 9.27
C PHE A 164 -2.95 -4.62 10.74
N SER A 165 -1.94 -4.00 11.35
CA SER A 165 -1.58 -4.23 12.76
C SER A 165 -2.80 -4.09 13.69
N LEU A 166 -3.58 -3.04 13.49
CA LEU A 166 -4.77 -2.75 14.30
C LEU A 166 -5.89 -3.78 14.06
N THR A 167 -6.13 -4.12 12.79
CA THR A 167 -7.19 -5.05 12.40
C THR A 167 -6.87 -6.49 12.80
N ALA A 168 -5.60 -6.84 12.81
CA ALA A 168 -5.08 -8.15 13.21
C ALA A 168 -4.99 -8.36 14.73
N GLY A 169 -5.53 -7.43 15.54
CA GLY A 169 -5.55 -7.58 17.01
C GLY A 169 -4.27 -7.09 17.71
N GLY A 170 -3.53 -6.16 17.10
CA GLY A 170 -2.36 -5.53 17.72
C GLY A 170 -1.03 -6.24 17.42
N VAL A 171 -0.90 -6.80 16.23
CA VAL A 171 0.39 -7.29 15.72
C VAL A 171 1.41 -6.15 15.73
N SER A 172 2.63 -6.41 16.17
CA SER A 172 3.68 -5.38 16.30
C SER A 172 3.93 -4.61 14.99
N VAL A 173 3.74 -3.29 15.03
CA VAL A 173 4.02 -2.41 13.89
C VAL A 173 5.51 -2.44 13.51
N ALA A 174 6.40 -2.53 14.52
CA ALA A 174 7.85 -2.64 14.28
C ALA A 174 8.19 -3.93 13.53
N SER A 175 7.59 -5.06 13.93
CA SER A 175 7.78 -6.36 13.25
C SER A 175 7.25 -6.31 11.81
N LEU A 176 6.05 -5.76 11.58
CA LEU A 176 5.47 -5.59 10.24
C LEU A 176 6.33 -4.68 9.36
N PHE A 177 6.83 -3.60 9.90
CA PHE A 177 7.71 -2.70 9.16
C PHE A 177 8.99 -3.41 8.74
N MET A 178 9.65 -4.12 9.64
CA MET A 178 10.85 -4.87 9.29
C MET A 178 10.57 -6.01 8.31
N ALA A 179 9.43 -6.67 8.43
CA ALA A 179 8.99 -7.71 7.52
C ALA A 179 8.72 -7.22 6.08
N GLY A 180 8.37 -5.94 5.91
CA GLY A 180 8.06 -5.35 4.61
C GLY A 180 9.27 -5.04 3.72
N TYR A 181 10.48 -4.90 4.28
CA TYR A 181 11.68 -4.51 3.52
C TYR A 181 12.04 -5.50 2.41
N LEU A 182 12.27 -6.76 2.76
CA LEU A 182 12.69 -7.77 1.78
C LEU A 182 11.63 -8.02 0.70
N PRO A 183 10.33 -8.18 1.05
CA PRO A 183 9.26 -8.30 0.05
C PRO A 183 9.16 -7.09 -0.87
N GLY A 184 9.23 -5.87 -0.34
CA GLY A 184 9.19 -4.65 -1.14
C GLY A 184 10.39 -4.53 -2.10
N ILE A 185 11.58 -4.87 -1.64
CA ILE A 185 12.79 -4.93 -2.48
C ILE A 185 12.66 -6.03 -3.53
N LEU A 186 12.16 -7.22 -3.16
CA LEU A 186 11.94 -8.33 -4.10
C LEU A 186 11.00 -7.93 -5.24
N MET A 187 9.87 -7.29 -4.92
CA MET A 187 8.93 -6.81 -5.93
C MET A 187 9.57 -5.73 -6.81
N GLY A 188 10.32 -4.80 -6.23
CA GLY A 188 11.08 -3.78 -6.98
C GLY A 188 12.10 -4.39 -7.93
N LEU A 189 12.86 -5.38 -7.47
CA LEU A 189 13.81 -6.12 -8.29
C LEU A 189 13.13 -6.90 -9.42
N ALA A 190 11.98 -7.52 -9.16
CA ALA A 190 11.19 -8.20 -10.18
C ALA A 190 10.79 -7.24 -11.31
N VAL A 191 10.32 -6.04 -10.96
CA VAL A 191 10.01 -4.98 -11.93
C VAL A 191 11.27 -4.51 -12.68
N MET A 192 12.41 -4.34 -11.99
CA MET A 192 13.68 -3.94 -12.60
C MET A 192 14.19 -4.98 -13.62
N ILE A 193 14.09 -6.26 -13.29
CA ILE A 193 14.51 -7.35 -14.19
C ILE A 193 13.70 -7.31 -15.49
N VAL A 194 12.38 -7.22 -15.40
CA VAL A 194 11.50 -7.12 -16.58
C VAL A 194 11.79 -5.84 -17.37
N CYS A 195 11.95 -4.71 -16.67
CA CYS A 195 12.32 -3.43 -17.28
C CYS A 195 13.63 -3.57 -18.08
N GLY A 196 14.67 -4.17 -17.51
CA GLY A 196 15.96 -4.37 -18.15
C GLY A 196 15.90 -5.28 -19.38
N ILE A 197 15.15 -6.39 -19.30
CA ILE A 197 14.96 -7.32 -20.42
C ILE A 197 14.28 -6.60 -21.60
N ILE A 198 13.19 -5.88 -21.35
CA ILE A 198 12.45 -5.17 -22.39
C ILE A 198 13.28 -4.02 -22.94
N ALA A 199 13.93 -3.26 -22.08
CA ALA A 199 14.78 -2.13 -22.48
C ALA A 199 15.94 -2.56 -23.38
N LYS A 200 16.60 -3.67 -23.05
CA LYS A 200 17.67 -4.26 -23.90
C LYS A 200 17.12 -4.71 -25.25
N ARG A 201 15.94 -5.34 -25.28
CA ARG A 201 15.31 -5.80 -26.55
C ARG A 201 14.88 -4.65 -27.45
N ARG A 202 14.43 -3.53 -26.85
CA ARG A 202 13.99 -2.34 -27.60
C ARG A 202 15.12 -1.35 -27.89
N GLY A 203 16.34 -1.59 -27.41
CA GLY A 203 17.49 -0.73 -27.66
C GLY A 203 17.39 0.65 -27.01
N TYR A 204 16.76 0.77 -25.85
CA TYR A 204 16.65 2.06 -25.18
C TYR A 204 18.01 2.62 -24.74
N PRO A 205 18.16 3.96 -24.73
CA PRO A 205 19.44 4.59 -24.50
C PRO A 205 19.99 4.33 -23.09
N LEU A 206 21.30 4.40 -22.98
CA LEU A 206 22.05 4.39 -21.73
C LEU A 206 22.12 5.82 -21.19
N SER A 207 21.98 6.01 -19.88
CA SER A 207 22.28 7.31 -19.27
C SER A 207 23.77 7.64 -19.33
N GLU A 208 24.09 8.92 -19.32
CA GLU A 208 25.45 9.41 -19.15
C GLU A 208 26.01 9.03 -17.76
N ARG A 209 27.31 8.83 -17.68
CA ARG A 209 27.97 8.59 -16.39
C ARG A 209 27.91 9.86 -15.55
N ALA A 210 27.35 9.77 -14.36
CA ALA A 210 27.48 10.83 -13.38
C ALA A 210 28.95 10.93 -12.92
N THR A 211 29.46 12.15 -12.82
CA THR A 211 30.75 12.39 -12.19
C THR A 211 30.65 12.21 -10.68
N PHE A 212 31.77 11.92 -10.01
CA PHE A 212 31.78 11.76 -8.56
C PHE A 212 31.23 13.00 -7.85
N ALA A 213 31.53 14.20 -8.34
CA ALA A 213 31.00 15.44 -7.80
C ALA A 213 29.47 15.54 -7.93
N GLN A 214 28.90 15.11 -9.07
CA GLN A 214 27.44 15.04 -9.26
C GLN A 214 26.81 14.01 -8.33
N ALA A 215 27.48 12.86 -8.12
CA ALA A 215 27.03 11.83 -7.20
C ALA A 215 26.99 12.33 -5.75
N CYS A 216 28.05 12.95 -5.27
CA CYS A 216 28.10 13.55 -3.94
C CYS A 216 27.05 14.64 -3.78
N LYS A 217 26.84 15.49 -4.77
CA LYS A 217 25.82 16.54 -4.73
C LYS A 217 24.41 15.93 -4.65
N ALA A 218 24.07 14.97 -5.51
CA ALA A 218 22.76 14.32 -5.50
C ALA A 218 22.49 13.60 -4.15
N PHE A 219 23.51 12.96 -3.58
CA PHE A 219 23.42 12.33 -2.28
C PHE A 219 23.17 13.34 -1.16
N LEU A 220 23.95 14.44 -1.14
CA LEU A 220 23.79 15.48 -0.11
C LEU A 220 22.43 16.19 -0.24
N ASP A 221 21.93 16.41 -1.45
CA ASP A 221 20.62 17.03 -1.69
C ASP A 221 19.46 16.10 -1.24
N ALA A 222 19.62 14.77 -1.39
CA ALA A 222 18.63 13.79 -0.97
C ALA A 222 18.76 13.38 0.51
N LEU A 223 19.94 13.56 1.10
CA LEU A 223 20.25 13.10 2.45
C LEU A 223 19.23 13.58 3.50
N PRO A 224 18.77 14.84 3.53
CA PRO A 224 17.77 15.26 4.51
C PRO A 224 16.44 14.46 4.34
N SER A 225 16.05 14.13 3.11
CA SER A 225 14.84 13.32 2.87
C SER A 225 15.01 11.88 3.32
N LEU A 226 16.19 11.29 3.13
CA LEU A 226 16.51 9.93 3.59
C LEU A 226 16.64 9.85 5.12
N LEU A 227 17.17 10.88 5.76
CA LEU A 227 17.26 10.96 7.22
C LEU A 227 15.91 10.80 7.91
N LEU A 228 14.82 11.23 7.28
CA LEU A 228 13.49 11.00 7.83
C LEU A 228 13.21 9.52 8.07
N VAL A 229 13.50 8.67 7.09
CA VAL A 229 13.31 7.20 7.22
C VAL A 229 14.17 6.66 8.36
N PHE A 230 15.42 7.09 8.45
CA PHE A 230 16.33 6.67 9.53
C PHE A 230 15.87 7.14 10.91
N ILE A 231 15.35 8.36 11.03
CA ILE A 231 14.81 8.89 12.30
C ILE A 231 13.56 8.10 12.72
N VAL A 232 12.61 7.93 11.81
CA VAL A 232 11.35 7.23 12.09
C VAL A 232 11.63 5.77 12.42
N MET A 233 12.32 5.06 11.54
CA MET A 233 12.59 3.63 11.71
C MET A 233 13.56 3.35 12.84
N GLY A 234 14.64 4.12 12.93
CA GLY A 234 15.62 3.99 14.01
C GLY A 234 15.01 4.26 15.39
N GLY A 235 14.12 5.24 15.49
CA GLY A 235 13.41 5.55 16.73
C GLY A 235 12.42 4.46 17.17
N ILE A 236 11.67 3.89 16.20
CA ILE A 236 10.75 2.79 16.47
C ILE A 236 11.53 1.52 16.88
N LEU A 237 12.57 1.16 16.14
CA LEU A 237 13.38 -0.03 16.41
C LEU A 237 14.20 0.08 17.70
N GLY A 238 14.69 1.29 17.99
CA GLY A 238 15.38 1.58 19.24
C GLY A 238 14.47 1.64 20.47
N GLY A 239 13.14 1.50 20.28
CA GLY A 239 12.16 1.61 21.36
C GLY A 239 12.05 3.02 21.94
N ILE A 240 12.60 4.04 21.24
CA ILE A 240 12.60 5.45 21.67
C ILE A 240 11.20 6.06 21.41
N PHE A 241 10.58 5.67 20.30
CA PHE A 241 9.28 6.19 19.85
C PHE A 241 8.31 5.04 19.55
N THR A 242 7.05 5.26 19.89
CA THR A 242 5.92 4.50 19.33
C THR A 242 5.70 4.90 17.88
N ALA A 243 4.95 4.11 17.11
CA ALA A 243 4.58 4.47 15.73
C ALA A 243 3.85 5.83 15.64
N THR A 244 3.03 6.14 16.65
CA THR A 244 2.30 7.42 16.74
C THR A 244 3.24 8.58 16.97
N GLU A 245 4.17 8.47 17.91
CA GLU A 245 5.17 9.53 18.18
C GLU A 245 6.11 9.73 16.98
N ALA A 246 6.55 8.64 16.35
CA ALA A 246 7.37 8.67 15.15
C ALA A 246 6.64 9.38 13.99
N SER A 247 5.32 9.18 13.84
CA SER A 247 4.52 9.88 12.83
C SER A 247 4.41 11.38 13.08
N ALA A 248 4.28 11.80 14.35
CA ALA A 248 4.29 13.22 14.71
C ALA A 248 5.66 13.87 14.42
N ILE A 249 6.75 13.16 14.72
CA ILE A 249 8.13 13.60 14.37
C ILE A 249 8.26 13.71 12.85
N ALA A 250 7.70 12.76 12.08
CA ALA A 250 7.71 12.81 10.63
C ALA A 250 7.02 14.07 10.09
N VAL A 251 5.88 14.48 10.68
CA VAL A 251 5.19 15.73 10.29
C VAL A 251 6.08 16.94 10.56
N VAL A 252 6.63 17.07 11.76
CA VAL A 252 7.49 18.20 12.12
C VAL A 252 8.71 18.28 11.21
N TYR A 253 9.36 17.14 11.00
CA TYR A 253 10.54 17.06 10.15
C TYR A 253 10.24 17.41 8.69
N THR A 254 9.18 16.83 8.11
CA THR A 254 8.78 17.13 6.72
C THR A 254 8.30 18.56 6.54
N PHE A 255 7.64 19.14 7.55
CA PHE A 255 7.29 20.54 7.56
C PHE A 255 8.53 21.44 7.50
N ILE A 256 9.52 21.16 8.35
CA ILE A 256 10.80 21.91 8.36
C ILE A 256 11.49 21.79 6.99
N LEU A 257 11.57 20.58 6.43
CA LEU A 257 12.18 20.35 5.13
C LEU A 257 11.45 21.13 4.01
N SER A 258 10.13 20.93 3.91
CA SER A 258 9.35 21.40 2.75
C SER A 258 9.10 22.92 2.78
N VAL A 259 8.90 23.50 3.98
CA VAL A 259 8.54 24.92 4.14
C VAL A 259 9.76 25.79 4.42
N LEU A 260 10.66 25.36 5.32
CA LEU A 260 11.76 26.22 5.79
C LEU A 260 13.06 26.00 5.00
N ILE A 261 13.44 24.76 4.73
CA ILE A 261 14.72 24.42 4.08
C ILE A 261 14.57 24.48 2.56
N TYR A 262 13.67 23.67 1.99
CA TYR A 262 13.48 23.60 0.54
C TYR A 262 12.64 24.75 0.00
N ARG A 263 11.77 25.35 0.84
CA ARG A 263 10.89 26.50 0.51
C ARG A 263 9.99 26.27 -0.71
N GLU A 264 9.70 25.01 -1.02
CA GLU A 264 8.81 24.62 -2.12
C GLU A 264 7.35 24.82 -1.73
N VAL A 265 7.00 24.56 -0.47
CA VAL A 265 5.65 24.76 0.07
C VAL A 265 5.55 26.17 0.66
N LYS A 266 4.79 27.04 0.01
CA LYS A 266 4.51 28.40 0.51
C LYS A 266 3.47 28.34 1.62
N TRP A 267 3.59 29.22 2.63
CA TRP A 267 2.66 29.31 3.76
C TRP A 267 1.19 29.38 3.35
N ARG A 268 0.87 30.09 2.28
CA ARG A 268 -0.49 30.22 1.76
C ARG A 268 -1.08 28.90 1.20
N HIS A 269 -0.25 27.93 0.89
CA HIS A 269 -0.69 26.61 0.38
C HIS A 269 -0.95 25.61 1.51
N LEU A 270 -0.44 25.86 2.72
CA LEU A 270 -0.61 24.97 3.87
C LEU A 270 -2.07 24.66 4.21
N PRO A 271 -3.01 25.64 4.24
CA PRO A 271 -4.41 25.34 4.52
C PRO A 271 -5.01 24.32 3.55
N LYS A 272 -4.62 24.39 2.26
CA LYS A 272 -5.06 23.43 1.25
C LYS A 272 -4.51 22.03 1.52
N LEU A 273 -3.22 21.91 1.82
CA LEU A 273 -2.58 20.62 2.11
C LEU A 273 -3.13 19.98 3.39
N ILE A 274 -3.40 20.81 4.41
CA ILE A 274 -4.07 20.36 5.63
C ILE A 274 -5.46 19.84 5.30
N LEU A 275 -6.26 20.57 4.52
CA LEU A 275 -7.61 20.17 4.13
C LEU A 275 -7.60 18.83 3.35
N GLU A 276 -6.69 18.67 2.39
CA GLU A 276 -6.53 17.42 1.64
C GLU A 276 -6.19 16.25 2.57
N SER A 277 -5.31 16.47 3.54
CA SER A 277 -4.94 15.45 4.53
C SER A 277 -6.10 15.11 5.48
N VAL A 278 -6.85 16.13 5.91
CA VAL A 278 -8.04 15.94 6.77
C VAL A 278 -9.12 15.15 6.03
N VAL A 279 -9.40 15.48 4.78
CA VAL A 279 -10.39 14.75 3.98
C VAL A 279 -9.99 13.27 3.84
N THR A 280 -8.73 13.01 3.47
CA THR A 280 -8.20 11.64 3.33
C THR A 280 -8.26 10.89 4.66
N THR A 281 -7.85 11.52 5.75
CA THR A 281 -7.90 10.95 7.10
C THR A 281 -9.33 10.62 7.51
N SER A 282 -10.27 11.52 7.27
CA SER A 282 -11.69 11.31 7.63
C SER A 282 -12.29 10.10 6.90
N ILE A 283 -11.96 9.92 5.63
CA ILE A 283 -12.38 8.75 4.85
C ILE A 283 -11.81 7.46 5.48
N VAL A 284 -10.52 7.43 5.80
CA VAL A 284 -9.85 6.26 6.37
C VAL A 284 -10.41 5.94 7.77
N LEU A 285 -10.58 6.92 8.63
CA LEU A 285 -11.13 6.71 9.97
C LEU A 285 -12.58 6.22 9.91
N LEU A 286 -13.41 6.77 9.02
CA LEU A 286 -14.78 6.31 8.84
C LEU A 286 -14.82 4.85 8.34
N LEU A 287 -13.93 4.49 7.42
CA LEU A 287 -13.76 3.11 6.97
C LEU A 287 -13.41 2.19 8.14
N ILE A 288 -12.44 2.56 8.97
CA ILE A 288 -12.03 1.76 10.14
C ILE A 288 -13.20 1.59 11.10
N GLY A 289 -13.88 2.66 11.45
CA GLY A 289 -15.02 2.60 12.38
C GLY A 289 -16.12 1.65 11.91
N PHE A 290 -16.56 1.76 10.67
CA PHE A 290 -17.58 0.85 10.13
C PHE A 290 -17.07 -0.58 9.94
N SER A 291 -15.78 -0.77 9.60
CA SER A 291 -15.19 -2.10 9.44
C SER A 291 -15.11 -2.87 10.77
N VAL A 292 -14.88 -2.17 11.90
CA VAL A 292 -14.94 -2.80 13.23
C VAL A 292 -16.36 -3.30 13.52
N GLY A 293 -17.39 -2.51 13.18
CA GLY A 293 -18.77 -2.94 13.27
C GLY A 293 -19.06 -4.16 12.38
N MET A 294 -18.59 -4.15 11.14
CA MET A 294 -18.75 -5.25 10.20
C MET A 294 -18.04 -6.52 10.68
N SER A 295 -16.80 -6.40 11.17
CA SER A 295 -16.04 -7.52 11.75
C SER A 295 -16.79 -8.17 12.91
N TRP A 296 -17.37 -7.36 13.79
CA TRP A 296 -18.19 -7.87 14.89
C TRP A 296 -19.44 -8.62 14.39
N ALA A 297 -20.15 -8.06 13.41
CA ALA A 297 -21.31 -8.73 12.81
C ALA A 297 -20.94 -10.07 12.16
N MET A 298 -19.81 -10.11 11.43
CA MET A 298 -19.29 -11.33 10.81
C MET A 298 -18.94 -12.41 11.86
N THR A 299 -18.29 -12.00 12.96
CA THR A 299 -17.91 -12.94 14.03
C THR A 299 -19.15 -13.52 14.71
N ASN A 300 -20.17 -12.69 14.97
CA ASN A 300 -21.43 -13.16 15.57
C ASN A 300 -22.26 -14.05 14.65
N ALA A 301 -22.07 -13.95 13.36
CA ALA A 301 -22.73 -14.80 12.36
C ALA A 301 -21.86 -15.98 11.92
N ASP A 302 -20.79 -16.29 12.64
CA ASP A 302 -19.84 -17.37 12.38
C ASP A 302 -19.31 -17.42 10.91
N ILE A 303 -19.33 -16.25 10.23
CA ILE A 303 -18.93 -16.14 8.82
C ILE A 303 -17.47 -16.59 8.59
N PRO A 304 -16.47 -16.24 9.43
CA PRO A 304 -15.10 -16.71 9.24
C PRO A 304 -15.02 -18.25 9.26
N TYR A 305 -15.75 -18.92 10.17
CA TYR A 305 -15.80 -20.40 10.23
C TYR A 305 -16.46 -21.00 9.00
N MET A 306 -17.56 -20.41 8.51
CA MET A 306 -18.21 -20.88 7.27
C MET A 306 -17.27 -20.80 6.07
N ILE A 307 -16.46 -19.74 5.97
CA ILE A 307 -15.49 -19.57 4.89
C ILE A 307 -14.33 -20.55 5.08
N SER A 308 -13.86 -20.78 6.31
CA SER A 308 -12.84 -21.77 6.64
C SER A 308 -13.28 -23.16 6.22
N ASP A 309 -14.48 -23.59 6.64
CA ASP A 309 -15.05 -24.89 6.28
C ASP A 309 -15.21 -25.06 4.77
N ALA A 310 -15.65 -24.01 4.07
CA ALA A 310 -15.77 -24.04 2.62
C ALA A 310 -14.41 -24.18 1.92
N LEU A 311 -13.37 -23.51 2.42
CA LEU A 311 -12.02 -23.60 1.87
C LEU A 311 -11.38 -24.97 2.17
N MET A 312 -11.52 -25.47 3.42
CA MET A 312 -11.04 -26.80 3.81
C MET A 312 -11.82 -27.92 3.10
N GLY A 313 -13.09 -27.69 2.76
CA GLY A 313 -13.87 -28.62 1.93
C GLY A 313 -13.36 -28.76 0.49
N ILE A 314 -12.55 -27.80 0.01
CA ILE A 314 -11.93 -27.86 -1.33
C ILE A 314 -10.61 -28.67 -1.27
N SER A 315 -9.81 -28.49 -0.22
CA SER A 315 -8.51 -29.16 -0.09
C SER A 315 -8.02 -29.12 1.37
N ASP A 316 -7.42 -30.24 1.80
CA ASP A 316 -6.71 -30.32 3.08
C ASP A 316 -5.25 -29.83 3.00
N ASN A 317 -4.80 -29.45 1.80
CA ASN A 317 -3.42 -29.01 1.60
C ASN A 317 -3.27 -27.51 1.89
N PRO A 318 -2.48 -27.10 2.91
CA PRO A 318 -2.26 -25.71 3.26
C PRO A 318 -1.80 -24.84 2.09
N LEU A 319 -0.97 -25.39 1.19
CA LEU A 319 -0.46 -24.65 0.03
C LEU A 319 -1.58 -24.26 -0.93
N ILE A 320 -2.57 -25.15 -1.12
CA ILE A 320 -3.72 -24.89 -1.99
C ILE A 320 -4.65 -23.88 -1.34
N ILE A 321 -4.88 -23.96 -0.04
CA ILE A 321 -5.72 -23.00 0.68
C ILE A 321 -5.10 -21.59 0.62
N LEU A 322 -3.79 -21.44 0.84
CA LEU A 322 -3.09 -20.17 0.70
C LEU A 322 -3.16 -19.61 -0.73
N LEU A 323 -3.10 -20.50 -1.73
CA LEU A 323 -3.29 -20.10 -3.13
C LEU A 323 -4.71 -19.57 -3.37
N LEU A 324 -5.72 -20.25 -2.85
CA LEU A 324 -7.12 -19.82 -2.95
C LEU A 324 -7.34 -18.47 -2.28
N ILE A 325 -6.78 -18.26 -1.07
CA ILE A 325 -6.81 -16.97 -0.38
C ILE A 325 -6.16 -15.89 -1.26
N ASN A 326 -5.00 -16.16 -1.87
CA ASN A 326 -4.35 -15.22 -2.77
C ASN A 326 -5.22 -14.88 -3.99
N ILE A 327 -5.88 -15.86 -4.59
CA ILE A 327 -6.78 -15.63 -5.74
C ILE A 327 -7.96 -14.75 -5.33
N VAL A 328 -8.58 -15.02 -4.19
CA VAL A 328 -9.70 -14.20 -3.68
C VAL A 328 -9.23 -12.78 -3.43
N LEU A 329 -8.09 -12.59 -2.75
CA LEU A 329 -7.52 -11.27 -2.47
C LEU A 329 -7.15 -10.50 -3.76
N LEU A 330 -6.62 -11.19 -4.79
CA LEU A 330 -6.37 -10.57 -6.10
C LEU A 330 -7.67 -10.08 -6.74
N ILE A 331 -8.73 -10.90 -6.71
CA ILE A 331 -10.05 -10.52 -7.24
C ILE A 331 -10.60 -9.32 -6.46
N VAL A 332 -10.54 -9.35 -5.14
CA VAL A 332 -10.98 -8.25 -4.27
C VAL A 332 -10.21 -6.97 -4.57
N GLY A 333 -8.89 -7.06 -4.70
CA GLY A 333 -8.01 -5.91 -5.00
C GLY A 333 -8.29 -5.26 -6.35
N ILE A 334 -8.97 -5.94 -7.28
CA ILE A 334 -9.43 -5.35 -8.55
C ILE A 334 -10.51 -4.28 -8.32
N PHE A 335 -11.41 -4.51 -7.36
CA PHE A 335 -12.61 -3.70 -7.15
C PHE A 335 -12.50 -2.74 -5.97
N MET A 336 -11.57 -2.99 -5.06
CA MET A 336 -11.44 -2.25 -3.81
C MET A 336 -10.02 -1.71 -3.64
N ASP A 337 -9.93 -0.53 -3.02
CA ASP A 337 -8.64 0.00 -2.57
C ASP A 337 -8.09 -0.81 -1.38
N MET A 338 -6.79 -0.67 -1.09
CA MET A 338 -6.08 -1.51 -0.11
C MET A 338 -6.66 -1.40 1.31
N THR A 339 -6.93 -0.17 1.77
CA THR A 339 -7.37 0.04 3.15
C THR A 339 -8.67 -0.69 3.48
N PRO A 340 -9.76 -0.53 2.71
CA PRO A 340 -10.98 -1.29 2.95
C PRO A 340 -10.79 -2.79 2.77
N ALA A 341 -9.96 -3.23 1.82
CA ALA A 341 -9.70 -4.65 1.64
C ALA A 341 -9.00 -5.27 2.85
N VAL A 342 -7.97 -4.61 3.40
CA VAL A 342 -7.31 -5.05 4.65
C VAL A 342 -8.29 -5.11 5.80
N LEU A 343 -9.11 -4.08 6.00
CA LEU A 343 -10.06 -3.99 7.10
C LEU A 343 -11.13 -5.09 7.07
N ILE A 344 -11.61 -5.46 5.88
CA ILE A 344 -12.68 -6.44 5.71
C ILE A 344 -12.13 -7.87 5.75
N PHE A 345 -11.03 -8.12 5.05
CA PHE A 345 -10.57 -9.49 4.78
C PHE A 345 -9.53 -10.00 5.80
N THR A 346 -8.89 -9.12 6.58
CA THR A 346 -8.01 -9.57 7.68
C THR A 346 -8.76 -10.41 8.71
N PRO A 347 -9.90 -9.98 9.28
CA PRO A 347 -10.63 -10.80 10.25
C PRO A 347 -11.19 -12.10 9.69
N ILE A 348 -11.33 -12.20 8.36
CA ILE A 348 -11.80 -13.41 7.68
C ILE A 348 -10.67 -14.41 7.49
N PHE A 349 -9.55 -13.97 6.89
CA PHE A 349 -8.51 -14.88 6.44
C PHE A 349 -7.36 -15.07 7.43
N LEU A 350 -7.12 -14.12 8.35
CA LEU A 350 -6.07 -14.28 9.34
C LEU A 350 -6.27 -15.49 10.27
N PRO A 351 -7.47 -15.75 10.83
CA PRO A 351 -7.70 -16.94 11.61
C PRO A 351 -7.41 -18.24 10.83
N ILE A 352 -7.88 -18.31 9.59
CA ILE A 352 -7.63 -19.47 8.70
C ILE A 352 -6.13 -19.65 8.45
N ALA A 353 -5.40 -18.58 8.17
CA ALA A 353 -3.97 -18.65 7.97
C ALA A 353 -3.21 -19.10 9.22
N GLN A 354 -3.67 -18.67 10.41
CA GLN A 354 -3.10 -19.11 11.70
C GLN A 354 -3.37 -20.59 11.97
N GLU A 355 -4.55 -21.11 11.65
CA GLU A 355 -4.87 -22.53 11.73
C GLU A 355 -3.96 -23.37 10.82
N LEU A 356 -3.53 -22.81 9.69
CA LEU A 356 -2.54 -23.43 8.78
C LEU A 356 -1.09 -23.26 9.26
N GLY A 357 -0.87 -22.64 10.43
CA GLY A 357 0.46 -22.41 11.01
C GLY A 357 1.20 -21.20 10.43
N MET A 358 0.52 -20.29 9.72
CA MET A 358 1.11 -19.09 9.18
C MET A 358 1.22 -17.99 10.26
N ASP A 359 2.39 -17.38 10.36
CA ASP A 359 2.62 -16.27 11.29
C ASP A 359 1.80 -15.02 10.89
N PRO A 360 1.17 -14.30 11.82
CA PRO A 360 0.37 -13.10 11.53
C PRO A 360 1.14 -11.98 10.81
N VAL A 361 2.42 -11.80 11.11
CA VAL A 361 3.28 -10.82 10.42
C VAL A 361 3.48 -11.24 8.97
N HIS A 362 3.79 -12.50 8.74
CA HIS A 362 3.94 -13.05 7.39
C HIS A 362 2.65 -12.92 6.58
N PHE A 363 1.50 -13.27 7.18
CA PHE A 363 0.19 -13.11 6.54
C PHE A 363 -0.09 -11.66 6.15
N GLY A 364 0.20 -10.72 7.04
CA GLY A 364 0.03 -9.29 6.77
C GLY A 364 0.84 -8.80 5.58
N ILE A 365 2.09 -9.23 5.49
CA ILE A 365 2.95 -8.90 4.35
C ILE A 365 2.44 -9.53 3.06
N MET A 366 2.05 -10.81 3.09
CA MET A 366 1.45 -11.50 1.94
C MET A 366 0.19 -10.78 1.45
N MET A 367 -0.70 -10.44 2.37
CA MET A 367 -1.96 -9.75 2.06
C MET A 367 -1.72 -8.38 1.44
N VAL A 368 -0.84 -7.57 2.02
CA VAL A 368 -0.50 -6.24 1.49
C VAL A 368 0.19 -6.36 0.13
N ALA A 369 1.12 -7.30 -0.06
CA ALA A 369 1.76 -7.56 -1.34
C ALA A 369 0.75 -7.95 -2.43
N ASN A 370 -0.21 -8.79 -2.09
CA ASN A 370 -1.29 -9.21 -2.98
C ASN A 370 -2.17 -8.02 -3.40
N LEU A 371 -2.66 -7.26 -2.44
CA LEU A 371 -3.52 -6.10 -2.70
C LEU A 371 -2.78 -4.99 -3.46
N CYS A 372 -1.47 -4.84 -3.27
CA CYS A 372 -0.62 -3.97 -4.10
C CYS A 372 -0.77 -4.31 -5.59
N ILE A 373 -0.77 -5.59 -5.95
CA ILE A 373 -0.98 -6.03 -7.34
C ILE A 373 -2.40 -5.68 -7.82
N GLY A 374 -3.39 -5.76 -6.93
CA GLY A 374 -4.76 -5.33 -7.23
C GLY A 374 -4.86 -3.88 -7.72
N LEU A 375 -4.06 -2.95 -7.14
CA LEU A 375 -4.04 -1.54 -7.56
C LEU A 375 -3.60 -1.30 -9.02
N LEU A 376 -3.01 -2.31 -9.66
CA LEU A 376 -2.60 -2.27 -11.07
C LEU A 376 -3.64 -2.87 -12.00
N THR A 377 -4.66 -3.53 -11.45
CA THR A 377 -5.54 -4.40 -12.23
C THR A 377 -6.81 -3.66 -12.66
N PRO A 378 -7.13 -3.63 -13.98
CA PRO A 378 -8.42 -3.15 -14.44
C PRO A 378 -9.57 -4.00 -13.83
N PRO A 379 -10.79 -3.44 -13.62
CA PRO A 379 -11.27 -2.15 -14.11
C PRO A 379 -11.03 -0.96 -13.19
N VAL A 380 -10.73 -1.14 -11.90
CA VAL A 380 -10.66 0.00 -10.96
C VAL A 380 -9.23 0.50 -10.75
N GLY A 381 -8.24 -0.33 -10.48
CA GLY A 381 -6.82 -0.05 -10.29
C GLY A 381 -6.41 1.43 -10.10
N SER A 382 -6.44 1.95 -8.87
CA SER A 382 -6.21 3.37 -8.60
C SER A 382 -4.86 3.89 -9.12
N ALA A 383 -3.80 3.12 -8.97
CA ALA A 383 -2.47 3.45 -9.49
C ALA A 383 -2.42 3.44 -11.04
N LEU A 384 -3.17 2.51 -11.65
CA LEU A 384 -3.30 2.42 -13.11
C LEU A 384 -3.92 3.69 -13.70
N PHE A 385 -5.03 4.16 -13.12
CA PHE A 385 -5.71 5.38 -13.58
C PHE A 385 -4.84 6.62 -13.45
N VAL A 386 -4.12 6.76 -12.33
CA VAL A 386 -3.22 7.88 -12.13
C VAL A 386 -2.07 7.86 -13.13
N GLY A 387 -1.46 6.71 -13.37
CA GLY A 387 -0.42 6.56 -14.38
C GLY A 387 -0.91 6.94 -15.79
N CYS A 388 -2.12 6.49 -16.17
CA CYS A 388 -2.74 6.85 -17.44
C CYS A 388 -3.05 8.36 -17.54
N SER A 389 -3.56 8.96 -16.46
CA SER A 389 -3.87 10.39 -16.43
C SER A 389 -2.63 11.27 -16.64
N ILE A 390 -1.50 10.88 -16.04
CA ILE A 390 -0.22 11.63 -16.13
C ILE A 390 0.41 11.49 -17.52
N SER A 391 0.39 10.27 -18.05
CA SER A 391 1.05 9.96 -19.32
C SER A 391 0.19 10.28 -20.57
N GLY A 392 -1.13 10.44 -20.40
CA GLY A 392 -2.07 10.56 -21.51
C GLY A 392 -2.30 9.25 -22.27
N VAL A 393 -1.74 8.12 -21.80
CA VAL A 393 -1.89 6.81 -22.43
C VAL A 393 -3.25 6.23 -22.06
N LYS A 394 -3.98 5.72 -23.04
CA LYS A 394 -5.26 5.03 -22.79
C LYS A 394 -5.00 3.67 -22.14
N ILE A 395 -5.84 3.28 -21.18
CA ILE A 395 -5.74 2.02 -20.43
C ILE A 395 -5.60 0.82 -21.37
N GLN A 396 -6.35 0.78 -22.45
CA GLN A 396 -6.32 -0.31 -23.45
C GLN A 396 -4.93 -0.53 -24.07
N HIS A 397 -4.16 0.54 -24.26
CA HIS A 397 -2.80 0.45 -24.79
C HIS A 397 -1.77 0.09 -23.71
N LEU A 398 -2.11 0.26 -22.43
CA LEU A 398 -1.24 -0.05 -21.32
C LEU A 398 -1.27 -1.53 -20.93
N ILE A 399 -2.39 -2.23 -21.17
CA ILE A 399 -2.55 -3.64 -20.74
C ILE A 399 -1.43 -4.53 -21.26
N LYS A 400 -1.12 -4.49 -22.57
CA LYS A 400 -0.07 -5.35 -23.17
C LYS A 400 1.32 -5.10 -22.57
N PRO A 401 1.81 -3.83 -22.46
CA PRO A 401 3.07 -3.54 -21.80
C PRO A 401 3.11 -3.91 -20.32
N LEU A 402 1.96 -3.93 -19.63
CA LEU A 402 1.85 -4.24 -18.21
C LEU A 402 1.96 -5.74 -17.92
N LEU A 403 1.52 -6.62 -18.84
CA LEU A 403 1.47 -8.07 -18.62
C LEU A 403 2.80 -8.70 -18.15
N PRO A 404 3.98 -8.39 -18.72
CA PRO A 404 5.24 -8.95 -18.23
C PRO A 404 5.57 -8.55 -16.79
N PHE A 405 5.26 -7.31 -16.42
CA PHE A 405 5.44 -6.81 -15.05
C PHE A 405 4.48 -7.49 -14.09
N TYR A 406 3.24 -7.71 -14.54
CA TYR A 406 2.23 -8.43 -13.79
C TYR A 406 2.68 -9.87 -13.48
N ALA A 407 3.18 -10.57 -14.49
CA ALA A 407 3.70 -11.93 -14.33
C ALA A 407 4.86 -11.97 -13.32
N ALA A 408 5.79 -11.03 -13.39
CA ALA A 408 6.92 -10.95 -12.46
C ALA A 408 6.46 -10.65 -11.03
N LEU A 409 5.49 -9.77 -10.85
CA LEU A 409 4.91 -9.43 -9.55
C LEU A 409 4.13 -10.61 -8.96
N LEU A 410 3.40 -11.38 -9.78
CA LEU A 410 2.74 -12.62 -9.33
C LEU A 410 3.76 -13.68 -8.89
N VAL A 411 4.88 -13.83 -9.61
CA VAL A 411 5.97 -14.72 -9.17
C VAL A 411 6.55 -14.25 -7.84
N ALA A 412 6.81 -12.96 -7.68
CA ALA A 412 7.28 -12.39 -6.41
C ALA A 412 6.27 -12.62 -5.28
N LEU A 413 4.97 -12.45 -5.54
CA LEU A 413 3.90 -12.75 -4.57
C LEU A 413 3.91 -14.22 -4.15
N MET A 414 4.05 -15.16 -5.09
CA MET A 414 4.14 -16.58 -4.77
C MET A 414 5.39 -16.89 -3.94
N MET A 415 6.52 -16.28 -4.24
CA MET A 415 7.73 -16.40 -3.40
C MET A 415 7.48 -15.86 -1.99
N ILE A 416 6.85 -14.70 -1.85
CA ILE A 416 6.49 -14.12 -0.54
C ILE A 416 5.54 -15.06 0.21
N THR A 417 4.53 -15.62 -0.45
CA THR A 417 3.53 -16.50 0.17
C THR A 417 4.14 -17.80 0.71
N TYR A 418 5.00 -18.44 -0.07
CA TYR A 418 5.47 -19.79 0.24
C TYR A 418 6.85 -19.86 0.91
N ILE A 419 7.56 -18.73 0.98
CA ILE A 419 8.89 -18.65 1.62
C ILE A 419 8.80 -17.67 2.81
N PRO A 420 8.42 -18.13 4.03
CA PRO A 420 8.25 -17.26 5.19
C PRO A 420 9.48 -16.42 5.52
N GLN A 421 10.68 -16.93 5.25
CA GLN A 421 11.95 -16.24 5.49
C GLN A 421 12.04 -14.90 4.77
N ILE A 422 11.38 -14.74 3.61
CA ILE A 422 11.38 -13.46 2.88
C ILE A 422 10.75 -12.35 3.73
N SER A 423 9.72 -12.67 4.51
CA SER A 423 9.07 -11.70 5.39
C SER A 423 9.65 -11.72 6.81
N LEU A 424 9.96 -12.90 7.36
CA LEU A 424 10.29 -13.06 8.77
C LEU A 424 11.77 -12.95 9.10
N PHE A 425 12.66 -13.00 8.11
CA PHE A 425 14.11 -13.00 8.33
C PHE A 425 14.60 -11.76 9.10
N ILE A 426 14.20 -10.56 8.68
CA ILE A 426 14.65 -9.32 9.34
C ILE A 426 14.03 -9.18 10.74
N PRO A 427 12.71 -9.37 10.96
CA PRO A 427 12.14 -9.33 12.31
C PRO A 427 12.79 -10.33 13.27
N GLN A 428 13.04 -11.57 12.82
CA GLN A 428 13.71 -12.59 13.64
C GLN A 428 15.17 -12.20 13.97
N LEU A 429 15.92 -11.68 12.99
CA LEU A 429 17.30 -11.24 13.20
C LEU A 429 17.39 -10.12 14.25
N LEU A 430 16.37 -9.26 14.31
CA LEU A 430 16.30 -8.12 15.24
C LEU A 430 15.64 -8.48 16.59
N GLY A 431 15.20 -9.73 16.78
CA GLY A 431 14.54 -10.17 18.01
C GLY A 431 13.18 -9.51 18.25
N LEU A 432 12.46 -9.16 17.18
CA LEU A 432 11.14 -8.54 17.24
C LEU A 432 9.97 -9.55 17.20
N MET A 433 10.28 -10.83 17.18
CA MET A 433 9.33 -11.95 17.14
C MET A 433 9.68 -12.97 18.20
#